data_2f1ea24180d3e2a276af0787ef5ba60a
#
_entry.id   2f1ea24180d3e2a276af0787ef5ba60a
#
_cell.length_a   1.000
_cell.length_b   1.000
_cell.length_c   1.000
_cell.angle_alpha   90.00
_cell.angle_beta   90.00
_cell.angle_gamma   90.00
#
_symmetry.space_group_name_H-M   'P 1'
#
loop_
_entity.id
_entity.type
_entity.pdbx_description
1 polymer ?
#
loop_
_entity_poly.entity_id
_entity_poly.type
_entity_poly.pdbx_seq_one_letter_code
_entity_poly.pdbx_strand_id
1 'polypeptide(L)'
;MKMVCQSDNARRAKLSAIVVLTLAGVSWPAVAATPAAVAAVNARKANYKEIGGAFKTINDELKNSQPDLRTIRPLAREIVARASGQLKFFPRGSGPQPGLKTRAKPAIWATQAEFKKLHGDMLAAAGALQDAAMRGDLVAITAARGRLGASCKACHDKFREAE
;
A
#
# COMPACT_ATOMS: atom_id res chain seq x y z
N MET A 1 53.71 35.82 79.40
CA MET A 1 54.07 35.78 77.97
C MET A 1 52.98 35.00 77.26
N LYS A 2 52.10 35.69 76.50
CA LYS A 2 50.95 35.15 75.79
C LYS A 2 51.21 35.20 74.31
N MET A 3 51.26 34.05 73.65
CA MET A 3 51.28 33.98 72.19
C MET A 3 49.87 33.70 71.69
N VAL A 4 49.36 34.59 70.86
CA VAL A 4 48.10 34.56 70.20
C VAL A 4 48.31 33.84 68.88
N CYS A 5 47.60 32.72 68.68
CA CYS A 5 47.60 31.99 67.42
C CYS A 5 46.42 32.47 66.58
N GLN A 6 46.71 33.09 65.45
CA GLN A 6 45.71 33.61 64.49
C GLN A 6 45.34 32.52 63.48
N SER A 7 44.07 32.12 63.47
CA SER A 7 43.57 31.14 62.54
C SER A 7 43.09 31.80 61.27
N ASP A 8 43.76 31.55 60.15
CA ASP A 8 43.37 31.98 58.82
C ASP A 8 42.25 31.04 58.28
N ASN A 9 41.09 31.63 58.14
CA ASN A 9 39.90 30.91 57.64
C ASN A 9 39.84 31.11 56.11
N ALA A 10 40.48 30.21 55.31
CA ALA A 10 40.45 30.21 53.90
C ALA A 10 39.10 29.70 53.38
N ARG A 11 38.23 30.59 52.94
CA ARG A 11 36.97 30.30 52.27
C ARG A 11 37.25 29.70 50.88
N ARG A 12 37.09 28.37 50.77
CA ARG A 12 37.09 27.65 49.49
C ARG A 12 35.75 27.91 48.79
N ALA A 13 35.73 28.81 47.82
CA ALA A 13 34.63 28.97 46.89
C ALA A 13 34.57 27.77 45.93
N LYS A 14 33.51 26.94 46.09
CA LYS A 14 33.22 25.87 45.15
C LYS A 14 32.54 26.47 43.92
N LEU A 15 33.28 26.60 42.82
CA LEU A 15 32.71 26.89 41.50
C LEU A 15 32.02 25.63 40.98
N SER A 16 30.72 25.58 41.05
CA SER A 16 29.90 24.54 40.38
C SER A 16 29.82 24.91 38.89
N ALA A 17 30.61 24.25 38.06
CA ALA A 17 30.45 24.33 36.60
C ALA A 17 29.17 23.58 36.18
N ILE A 18 28.13 24.31 35.79
CA ILE A 18 26.95 23.76 35.19
C ILE A 18 27.27 23.44 33.72
N VAL A 19 27.50 22.16 33.41
CA VAL A 19 27.63 21.70 32.03
C VAL A 19 26.23 21.65 31.42
N VAL A 20 25.88 22.66 30.64
CA VAL A 20 24.65 22.65 29.82
C VAL A 20 24.90 21.76 28.63
N LEU A 21 24.43 20.51 28.70
CA LEU A 21 24.44 19.54 27.59
C LEU A 21 23.35 19.95 26.60
N THR A 22 23.71 20.73 25.56
CA THR A 22 22.80 21.04 24.45
C THR A 22 22.62 19.78 23.59
N LEU A 23 21.49 19.11 23.77
CA LEU A 23 21.03 18.04 22.85
C LEU A 23 20.72 18.71 21.49
N ALA A 24 21.70 18.71 20.59
CA ALA A 24 21.47 19.06 19.20
C ALA A 24 20.54 17.97 18.61
N GLY A 25 19.26 18.28 18.50
CA GLY A 25 18.27 17.41 17.85
C GLY A 25 18.67 17.20 16.39
N VAL A 26 19.12 16.00 16.05
CA VAL A 26 19.35 15.59 14.66
C VAL A 26 17.99 15.49 13.99
N SER A 27 17.53 16.57 13.39
CA SER A 27 16.35 16.58 12.51
C SER A 27 16.74 15.85 11.23
N TRP A 28 16.35 14.59 11.09
CA TRP A 28 16.45 13.92 9.79
C TRP A 28 15.48 14.59 8.83
N PRO A 29 15.95 15.03 7.65
CA PRO A 29 15.07 15.62 6.66
C PRO A 29 14.03 14.57 6.25
N ALA A 30 12.75 14.93 6.35
CA ALA A 30 11.69 14.12 5.77
C ALA A 30 11.94 14.03 4.27
N VAL A 31 12.28 12.83 3.77
CA VAL A 31 12.54 12.64 2.34
C VAL A 31 11.23 12.86 1.60
N ALA A 32 11.17 13.93 0.82
CA ALA A 32 10.00 14.22 -0.02
C ALA A 32 9.80 13.10 -1.05
N ALA A 33 8.52 12.86 -1.40
CA ALA A 33 8.17 11.87 -2.41
C ALA A 33 8.84 12.21 -3.76
N THR A 34 9.52 11.24 -4.36
CA THR A 34 10.14 11.42 -5.68
C THR A 34 9.08 11.49 -6.78
N PRO A 35 9.30 12.21 -7.91
CA PRO A 35 8.39 12.22 -9.04
C PRO A 35 8.04 10.81 -9.54
N ALA A 36 9.00 9.89 -9.55
CA ALA A 36 8.79 8.50 -9.92
C ALA A 36 7.82 7.76 -8.96
N ALA A 37 7.93 8.01 -7.65
CA ALA A 37 7.01 7.44 -6.67
C ALA A 37 5.59 8.00 -6.84
N VAL A 38 5.45 9.29 -7.09
CA VAL A 38 4.15 9.94 -7.40
C VAL A 38 3.54 9.31 -8.65
N ALA A 39 4.31 9.17 -9.73
CA ALA A 39 3.85 8.55 -10.97
C ALA A 39 3.40 7.10 -10.75
N ALA A 40 4.14 6.30 -9.99
CA ALA A 40 3.78 4.92 -9.67
C ALA A 40 2.47 4.84 -8.85
N VAL A 41 2.28 5.73 -7.87
CA VAL A 41 1.02 5.81 -7.09
C VAL A 41 -0.16 6.15 -7.99
N ASN A 42 -0.01 7.13 -8.87
CA ASN A 42 -1.08 7.54 -9.78
C ASN A 42 -1.41 6.44 -10.80
N ALA A 43 -0.39 5.81 -11.38
CA ALA A 43 -0.56 4.71 -12.33
C ALA A 43 -1.30 3.52 -11.72
N ARG A 44 -0.91 3.06 -10.49
CA ARG A 44 -1.61 1.95 -9.84
C ARG A 44 -3.05 2.28 -9.47
N LYS A 45 -3.33 3.53 -9.04
CA LYS A 45 -4.69 3.98 -8.74
C LYS A 45 -5.56 3.99 -9.99
N ALA A 46 -5.06 4.54 -11.09
CA ALA A 46 -5.76 4.55 -12.37
C ALA A 46 -6.04 3.12 -12.85
N ASN A 47 -5.02 2.24 -12.83
CA ASN A 47 -5.17 0.88 -13.29
C ASN A 47 -6.19 0.08 -12.45
N TYR A 48 -6.17 0.20 -11.10
CA TYR A 48 -7.17 -0.45 -10.26
C TYR A 48 -8.57 0.15 -10.42
N LYS A 49 -8.70 1.43 -10.73
CA LYS A 49 -9.99 2.04 -11.04
C LYS A 49 -10.63 1.39 -12.27
N GLU A 50 -9.85 1.14 -13.31
CA GLU A 50 -10.32 0.46 -14.51
C GLU A 50 -10.69 -1.00 -14.24
N ILE A 51 -9.83 -1.76 -13.51
CA ILE A 51 -10.15 -3.13 -13.09
C ILE A 51 -11.46 -3.17 -12.29
N GLY A 52 -11.63 -2.25 -11.33
CA GLY A 52 -12.84 -2.16 -10.51
C GLY A 52 -14.07 -1.78 -11.32
N GLY A 53 -13.93 -0.86 -12.28
CA GLY A 53 -14.99 -0.48 -13.23
C GLY A 53 -15.44 -1.66 -14.08
N ALA A 54 -14.51 -2.36 -14.70
CA ALA A 54 -14.79 -3.55 -15.50
C ALA A 54 -15.48 -4.65 -14.66
N PHE A 55 -14.97 -4.91 -13.46
CA PHE A 55 -15.58 -5.88 -12.54
C PHE A 55 -16.99 -5.48 -12.11
N LYS A 56 -17.21 -4.19 -11.81
CA LYS A 56 -18.54 -3.67 -11.49
C LYS A 56 -19.51 -3.86 -12.65
N THR A 57 -19.12 -3.52 -13.86
CA THR A 57 -19.99 -3.69 -15.05
C THR A 57 -20.34 -5.16 -15.28
N ILE A 58 -19.40 -6.10 -15.13
CA ILE A 58 -19.68 -7.53 -15.18
C ILE A 58 -20.68 -7.94 -14.09
N ASN A 59 -20.51 -7.44 -12.86
CA ASN A 59 -21.47 -7.72 -11.78
C ASN A 59 -22.88 -7.21 -12.09
N ASP A 60 -22.98 -6.02 -12.67
CA ASP A 60 -24.27 -5.43 -12.99
C ASP A 60 -24.92 -6.19 -14.16
N GLU A 61 -24.15 -6.59 -15.17
CA GLU A 61 -24.63 -7.38 -16.30
C GLU A 61 -25.17 -8.74 -15.87
N LEU A 62 -24.50 -9.41 -14.91
CA LEU A 62 -24.94 -10.70 -14.38
C LEU A 62 -26.23 -10.66 -13.52
N LYS A 63 -26.75 -9.46 -13.22
CA LYS A 63 -28.07 -9.29 -12.56
C LYS A 63 -29.22 -9.28 -13.55
N ASN A 64 -28.95 -9.08 -14.84
CA ASN A 64 -29.95 -9.07 -15.88
C ASN A 64 -30.48 -10.49 -16.10
N SER A 65 -31.74 -10.60 -16.51
CA SER A 65 -32.34 -11.90 -16.85
C SER A 65 -31.65 -12.58 -18.05
N GLN A 66 -31.05 -11.81 -18.92
CA GLN A 66 -30.27 -12.24 -20.07
C GLN A 66 -28.96 -11.47 -20.13
N PRO A 67 -27.89 -11.94 -19.46
CA PRO A 67 -26.60 -11.29 -19.47
C PRO A 67 -25.97 -11.24 -20.87
N ASP A 68 -25.53 -10.03 -21.30
CA ASP A 68 -24.90 -9.86 -22.61
C ASP A 68 -23.41 -10.25 -22.57
N LEU A 69 -23.10 -11.39 -23.17
CA LEU A 69 -21.73 -11.88 -23.32
C LEU A 69 -20.83 -10.98 -24.16
N ARG A 70 -21.40 -10.13 -25.04
CA ARG A 70 -20.63 -9.15 -25.83
C ARG A 70 -20.06 -8.06 -24.93
N THR A 71 -20.74 -7.76 -23.82
CA THR A 71 -20.27 -6.84 -22.79
C THR A 71 -19.29 -7.55 -21.84
N ILE A 72 -19.61 -8.76 -21.37
CA ILE A 72 -18.82 -9.48 -20.37
C ILE A 72 -17.43 -9.90 -20.89
N ARG A 73 -17.35 -10.43 -22.12
CA ARG A 73 -16.10 -10.97 -22.70
C ARG A 73 -14.96 -9.96 -22.78
N PRO A 74 -15.14 -8.76 -23.37
CA PRO A 74 -14.07 -7.78 -23.42
C PRO A 74 -13.63 -7.28 -22.06
N LEU A 75 -14.57 -7.10 -21.11
CA LEU A 75 -14.26 -6.65 -19.77
C LEU A 75 -13.47 -7.70 -18.95
N ALA A 76 -13.82 -8.98 -19.07
CA ALA A 76 -13.06 -10.06 -18.44
C ALA A 76 -11.62 -10.12 -18.96
N ARG A 77 -11.42 -9.95 -20.27
CA ARG A 77 -10.10 -9.86 -20.91
C ARG A 77 -9.33 -8.63 -20.44
N GLU A 78 -9.99 -7.48 -20.34
CA GLU A 78 -9.39 -6.24 -19.83
C GLU A 78 -8.88 -6.41 -18.41
N ILE A 79 -9.64 -7.04 -17.51
CA ILE A 79 -9.21 -7.30 -16.13
C ILE A 79 -7.90 -8.10 -16.12
N VAL A 80 -7.79 -9.17 -16.90
CA VAL A 80 -6.55 -9.98 -16.99
C VAL A 80 -5.38 -9.15 -17.51
N ALA A 81 -5.57 -8.41 -18.60
CA ALA A 81 -4.53 -7.60 -19.22
C ALA A 81 -3.98 -6.54 -18.25
N ARG A 82 -4.88 -5.87 -17.54
CA ARG A 82 -4.49 -4.84 -16.56
C ARG A 82 -3.85 -5.44 -15.30
N ALA A 83 -4.36 -6.56 -14.81
CA ALA A 83 -3.84 -7.24 -13.65
C ALA A 83 -2.42 -7.77 -13.88
N SER A 84 -2.12 -8.33 -15.05
CA SER A 84 -0.81 -8.90 -15.39
C SER A 84 0.35 -7.92 -15.20
N GLY A 85 0.14 -6.63 -15.44
CA GLY A 85 1.18 -5.59 -15.31
C GLY A 85 1.19 -4.85 -13.98
N GLN A 86 0.33 -5.20 -13.03
CA GLN A 86 0.06 -4.38 -11.85
C GLN A 86 1.23 -4.27 -10.87
N LEU A 87 2.03 -5.32 -10.69
CA LEU A 87 3.14 -5.34 -9.71
C LEU A 87 4.21 -4.28 -9.99
N LYS A 88 4.41 -3.87 -11.25
CA LYS A 88 5.38 -2.82 -11.63
C LYS A 88 5.08 -1.45 -11.00
N PHE A 89 3.83 -1.22 -10.58
CA PHE A 89 3.41 0.03 -9.96
C PHE A 89 3.63 0.08 -8.44
N PHE A 90 4.35 -0.91 -7.88
CA PHE A 90 4.72 -0.96 -6.46
C PHE A 90 6.25 -0.92 -6.25
N PRO A 91 6.98 0.04 -6.86
CA PRO A 91 8.42 0.15 -6.59
C PRO A 91 8.65 0.53 -5.12
N ARG A 92 9.87 0.28 -4.62
CA ARG A 92 10.29 0.77 -3.30
C ARG A 92 10.14 2.30 -3.27
N GLY A 93 9.74 2.85 -2.11
CA GLY A 93 9.53 4.29 -1.96
C GLY A 93 8.18 4.80 -2.50
N SER A 94 7.28 3.92 -3.00
CA SER A 94 5.93 4.32 -3.40
C SER A 94 4.84 3.97 -2.37
N GLY A 95 5.26 3.70 -1.12
CA GLY A 95 4.40 3.45 0.04
C GLY A 95 3.88 4.73 0.70
N PRO A 96 3.25 4.60 1.88
CA PRO A 96 2.78 5.75 2.65
C PRO A 96 4.00 6.54 3.17
N GLN A 97 4.17 7.75 2.68
CA GLN A 97 5.19 8.70 3.09
C GLN A 97 4.73 10.14 2.78
N PRO A 98 5.34 11.18 3.38
CA PRO A 98 4.98 12.56 3.10
C PRO A 98 4.95 12.85 1.60
N GLY A 99 3.89 13.53 1.14
CA GLY A 99 3.68 13.86 -0.27
C GLY A 99 3.05 12.76 -1.14
N LEU A 100 2.84 11.53 -0.65
CA LEU A 100 2.13 10.48 -1.38
C LEU A 100 0.72 10.23 -0.83
N LYS A 101 -0.28 10.48 -1.64
CA LYS A 101 -1.68 10.15 -1.33
C LYS A 101 -1.98 8.70 -1.73
N THR A 102 -1.69 7.74 -0.86
CA THR A 102 -1.91 6.32 -1.12
C THR A 102 -2.56 5.62 0.07
N ARG A 103 -3.36 4.59 -0.21
CA ARG A 103 -3.95 3.67 0.78
C ARG A 103 -3.19 2.33 0.84
N ALA A 104 -2.08 2.20 0.13
CA ALA A 104 -1.23 1.01 0.20
C ALA A 104 -0.54 0.94 1.56
N LYS A 105 -0.71 -0.17 2.30
CA LYS A 105 -0.06 -0.38 3.59
C LYS A 105 1.45 -0.66 3.43
N PRO A 106 2.30 -0.30 4.42
CA PRO A 106 3.73 -0.65 4.42
C PRO A 106 4.00 -2.14 4.28
N ALA A 107 3.06 -2.98 4.71
CA ALA A 107 3.13 -4.43 4.63
C ALA A 107 3.40 -4.95 3.20
N ILE A 108 2.98 -4.24 2.15
CA ILE A 108 3.27 -4.60 0.74
C ILE A 108 4.78 -4.78 0.51
N TRP A 109 5.59 -3.90 1.08
CA TRP A 109 7.05 -3.92 0.91
C TRP A 109 7.76 -4.75 1.98
N ALA A 110 7.13 -4.95 3.15
CA ALA A 110 7.65 -5.79 4.22
C ALA A 110 7.42 -7.29 3.94
N THR A 111 6.28 -7.66 3.36
CA THR A 111 5.89 -9.05 3.08
C THR A 111 5.64 -9.28 1.58
N GLN A 112 6.64 -8.94 0.76
CA GLN A 112 6.52 -8.98 -0.71
C GLN A 112 6.12 -10.35 -1.27
N ALA A 113 6.60 -11.45 -0.67
CA ALA A 113 6.26 -12.79 -1.12
C ALA A 113 4.75 -13.04 -1.03
N GLU A 114 4.14 -12.65 0.08
CA GLU A 114 2.71 -12.80 0.30
C GLU A 114 1.88 -11.85 -0.57
N PHE A 115 2.33 -10.60 -0.74
CA PHE A 115 1.70 -9.67 -1.68
C PHE A 115 1.68 -10.22 -3.11
N LYS A 116 2.81 -10.77 -3.58
CA LYS A 116 2.91 -11.42 -4.90
C LYS A 116 2.02 -12.65 -5.00
N LYS A 117 1.93 -13.46 -3.93
CA LYS A 117 1.05 -14.61 -3.89
C LYS A 117 -0.41 -14.21 -4.06
N LEU A 118 -0.92 -13.27 -3.24
CA LEU A 118 -2.31 -12.80 -3.35
C LEU A 118 -2.60 -12.13 -4.70
N HIS A 119 -1.61 -11.45 -5.28
CA HIS A 119 -1.74 -10.95 -6.65
C HIS A 119 -1.85 -12.09 -7.67
N GLY A 120 -1.07 -13.16 -7.53
CA GLY A 120 -1.16 -14.36 -8.35
C GLY A 120 -2.51 -15.05 -8.24
N ASP A 121 -3.04 -15.17 -7.02
CA ASP A 121 -4.38 -15.72 -6.77
C ASP A 121 -5.47 -14.89 -7.47
N MET A 122 -5.37 -13.56 -7.42
CA MET A 122 -6.26 -12.66 -8.16
C MET A 122 -6.15 -12.85 -9.67
N LEU A 123 -4.94 -12.96 -10.20
CA LEU A 123 -4.70 -13.14 -11.64
C LEU A 123 -5.26 -14.48 -12.13
N ALA A 124 -5.09 -15.56 -11.37
CA ALA A 124 -5.67 -16.87 -11.67
C ALA A 124 -7.20 -16.82 -11.66
N ALA A 125 -7.82 -16.13 -10.69
CA ALA A 125 -9.27 -15.96 -10.64
C ALA A 125 -9.79 -15.11 -11.80
N ALA A 126 -9.06 -14.08 -12.22
CA ALA A 126 -9.39 -13.28 -13.39
C ALA A 126 -9.30 -14.10 -14.69
N GLY A 127 -8.26 -14.93 -14.83
CA GLY A 127 -8.12 -15.87 -15.95
C GLY A 127 -9.31 -16.85 -16.04
N ALA A 128 -9.70 -17.45 -14.91
CA ALA A 128 -10.85 -18.32 -14.85
C ALA A 128 -12.17 -17.61 -15.26
N LEU A 129 -12.33 -16.34 -14.90
CA LEU A 129 -13.47 -15.54 -15.34
C LEU A 129 -13.44 -15.28 -16.85
N GLN A 130 -12.27 -14.94 -17.39
CA GLN A 130 -12.09 -14.76 -18.83
C GLN A 130 -12.41 -16.05 -19.59
N ASP A 131 -11.89 -17.20 -19.16
CA ASP A 131 -12.11 -18.48 -19.82
C ASP A 131 -13.59 -18.88 -19.80
N ALA A 132 -14.27 -18.70 -18.67
CA ALA A 132 -15.71 -18.94 -18.58
C ALA A 132 -16.51 -18.02 -19.52
N ALA A 133 -16.15 -16.73 -19.58
CA ALA A 133 -16.78 -15.76 -20.47
C ALA A 133 -16.57 -16.13 -21.96
N MET A 134 -15.38 -16.57 -22.32
CA MET A 134 -15.10 -17.00 -23.70
C MET A 134 -15.94 -18.21 -24.11
N ARG A 135 -16.18 -19.18 -23.21
CA ARG A 135 -17.07 -20.32 -23.47
C ARG A 135 -18.55 -19.96 -23.45
N GLY A 136 -18.91 -18.81 -22.86
CA GLY A 136 -20.32 -18.41 -22.74
C GLY A 136 -21.10 -19.16 -21.64
N ASP A 137 -20.39 -19.76 -20.69
CA ASP A 137 -20.97 -20.52 -19.59
C ASP A 137 -21.31 -19.55 -18.42
N LEU A 138 -22.58 -19.15 -18.34
CA LEU A 138 -23.08 -18.19 -17.35
C LEU A 138 -22.93 -18.71 -15.91
N VAL A 139 -23.05 -20.01 -15.68
CA VAL A 139 -22.86 -20.61 -14.35
C VAL A 139 -21.41 -20.50 -13.93
N ALA A 140 -20.49 -20.88 -14.83
CA ALA A 140 -19.05 -20.74 -14.58
C ALA A 140 -18.61 -19.28 -14.46
N ILE A 141 -19.18 -18.36 -15.25
CA ILE A 141 -18.92 -16.91 -15.14
C ILE A 141 -19.31 -16.41 -13.74
N THR A 142 -20.51 -16.76 -13.28
CA THR A 142 -21.00 -16.33 -11.95
C THR A 142 -20.11 -16.87 -10.83
N ALA A 143 -19.71 -18.14 -10.90
CA ALA A 143 -18.81 -18.73 -9.92
C ALA A 143 -17.40 -18.10 -9.95
N ALA A 144 -16.85 -17.88 -11.15
CA ALA A 144 -15.53 -17.26 -11.32
C ALA A 144 -15.51 -15.80 -10.86
N ARG A 145 -16.57 -15.05 -11.14
CA ARG A 145 -16.77 -13.68 -10.62
C ARG A 145 -16.75 -13.66 -9.09
N GLY A 146 -17.42 -14.63 -8.44
CA GLY A 146 -17.40 -14.74 -6.98
C GLY A 146 -15.98 -14.96 -6.43
N ARG A 147 -15.21 -15.87 -7.06
CA ARG A 147 -13.80 -16.13 -6.69
C ARG A 147 -12.92 -14.90 -6.90
N LEU A 148 -13.08 -14.18 -8.01
CA LEU A 148 -12.32 -12.94 -8.25
C LEU A 148 -12.64 -11.89 -7.20
N GLY A 149 -13.92 -11.68 -6.85
CA GLY A 149 -14.30 -10.75 -5.78
C GLY A 149 -13.70 -11.12 -4.43
N ALA A 150 -13.67 -12.41 -4.08
CA ALA A 150 -13.05 -12.90 -2.85
C ALA A 150 -11.54 -12.65 -2.84
N SER A 151 -10.83 -12.85 -3.95
CA SER A 151 -9.39 -12.59 -4.05
C SER A 151 -9.06 -11.09 -3.93
N CYS A 152 -9.89 -10.23 -4.53
CA CYS A 152 -9.77 -8.77 -4.34
C CYS A 152 -9.91 -8.39 -2.87
N LYS A 153 -10.92 -8.93 -2.19
CA LYS A 153 -11.14 -8.67 -0.76
C LYS A 153 -9.97 -9.13 0.09
N ALA A 154 -9.48 -10.34 -0.09
CA ALA A 154 -8.36 -10.89 0.68
C ALA A 154 -7.09 -10.02 0.60
N CYS A 155 -6.77 -9.52 -0.61
CA CYS A 155 -5.66 -8.59 -0.81
C CYS A 155 -5.93 -7.22 -0.14
N HIS A 156 -7.14 -6.68 -0.27
CA HIS A 156 -7.51 -5.39 0.30
C HIS A 156 -7.47 -5.41 1.83
N ASP A 157 -8.01 -6.41 2.47
CA ASP A 157 -8.02 -6.54 3.95
C ASP A 157 -6.59 -6.45 4.52
N LYS A 158 -5.63 -7.05 3.83
CA LYS A 158 -4.25 -7.12 4.30
C LYS A 158 -3.40 -5.93 3.91
N PHE A 159 -3.54 -5.43 2.68
CA PHE A 159 -2.59 -4.51 2.04
C PHE A 159 -3.16 -3.14 1.70
N ARG A 160 -4.44 -2.87 1.98
CA ARG A 160 -5.09 -1.59 1.72
C ARG A 160 -5.69 -1.02 3.01
N GLU A 161 -5.46 0.28 3.29
CA GLU A 161 -6.14 0.98 4.38
C GLU A 161 -7.64 1.09 4.10
N ALA A 162 -8.44 1.01 5.16
CA ALA A 162 -9.88 1.28 5.11
C ALA A 162 -10.18 2.72 4.67
N GLU A 163 -11.37 2.99 4.23
CA GLU A 163 -11.85 4.36 3.95
C GLU A 163 -12.15 5.08 5.24
#